data_6c99cca6d3a05b7533b1d6fe6576735c
#
_entry.id   6c99cca6d3a05b7533b1d6fe6576735c
#
_cell.length_a   1.000
_cell.length_b   1.000
_cell.length_c   1.000
_cell.angle_alpha   90.00
_cell.angle_beta   90.00
_cell.angle_gamma   90.00
#
_symmetry.space_group_name_H-M   'P 1'
#
loop_
_entity.id
_entity.type
_entity.pdbx_description
1 polymer ?
#
loop_
_entity_poly.entity_id
_entity_poly.type
_entity_poly.pdbx_seq_one_letter_code
_entity_poly.pdbx_strand_id
1 'polypeptide(L)'
;MRSDTTPSGFRDLSAIWAATQDRITALVDSAPAVDRATAVPTVPGATVGDVVAHLIDTAVKACDVPRDLCRGAITAAPVGGASPGSALADDLSGWEKSTAALHGRLESDVELASFLITDAVMCEHDLRTTLDVPGARDDIAVKVALDELAGRFSDRVEAAGLPPLRVTVEQWGTIIGNGQAGFCVVADRFEFVRAMAGRRSAPEIRQWNWGVEPDTYFAAMSEVALPPHEIHERDPRIPQHMRDREFVL
;
A
#
# COMPACT_ATOMS: atom_id res chain seq x y z
N MET A 1 -8.32 -13.83 26.42
CA MET A 1 -9.41 -12.87 26.64
C MET A 1 -9.14 -11.72 25.67
N ARG A 2 -9.74 -11.80 24.47
CA ARG A 2 -9.57 -10.76 23.44
C ARG A 2 -10.28 -9.51 23.96
N SER A 3 -9.54 -8.42 24.12
CA SER A 3 -10.12 -7.12 24.42
C SER A 3 -10.90 -6.70 23.18
N ASP A 4 -12.23 -6.69 23.31
CA ASP A 4 -13.14 -6.05 22.36
C ASP A 4 -12.81 -4.54 22.32
N THR A 5 -11.87 -4.17 21.47
CA THR A 5 -11.75 -2.81 21.04
C THR A 5 -12.69 -2.66 19.85
N THR A 6 -13.93 -2.29 20.15
CA THR A 6 -14.90 -1.88 19.14
C THR A 6 -14.27 -0.77 18.30
N PRO A 7 -14.09 -0.95 16.99
CA PRO A 7 -13.53 0.11 16.15
C PRO A 7 -14.56 1.24 16.08
N SER A 8 -14.12 2.40 16.42
CA SER A 8 -14.75 3.68 16.21
C SER A 8 -15.32 3.79 14.77
N GLY A 9 -16.64 3.96 14.67
CA GLY A 9 -17.37 4.46 13.51
C GLY A 9 -17.25 3.60 12.26
N PHE A 10 -18.37 3.06 11.79
CA PHE A 10 -18.53 2.41 10.49
C PHE A 10 -17.88 3.28 9.40
N ARG A 11 -16.67 2.92 8.97
CA ARG A 11 -16.08 3.52 7.78
C ARG A 11 -16.81 2.92 6.59
N ASP A 12 -17.36 3.77 5.75
CA ASP A 12 -17.92 3.34 4.48
C ASP A 12 -16.77 2.95 3.54
N LEU A 13 -16.38 1.67 3.59
CA LEU A 13 -15.27 1.15 2.79
C LEU A 13 -15.59 1.19 1.29
N SER A 14 -16.87 1.09 0.91
CA SER A 14 -17.29 1.23 -0.48
C SER A 14 -17.03 2.64 -0.99
N ALA A 15 -17.37 3.67 -0.19
CA ALA A 15 -17.07 5.06 -0.55
C ALA A 15 -15.55 5.35 -0.57
N ILE A 16 -14.77 4.77 0.35
CA ILE A 16 -13.30 4.90 0.37
C ILE A 16 -12.70 4.27 -0.90
N TRP A 17 -13.18 3.09 -1.29
CA TRP A 17 -12.78 2.44 -2.54
C TRP A 17 -13.05 3.34 -3.75
N ALA A 18 -14.31 3.82 -3.90
CA ALA A 18 -14.71 4.69 -5.00
C ALA A 18 -13.85 5.97 -5.07
N ALA A 19 -13.65 6.64 -3.93
CA ALA A 19 -12.79 7.84 -3.86
C ALA A 19 -11.32 7.54 -4.24
N THR A 20 -10.81 6.35 -3.92
CA THR A 20 -9.46 5.95 -4.31
C THR A 20 -9.39 5.69 -5.81
N GLN A 21 -10.41 5.05 -6.39
CA GLN A 21 -10.55 4.84 -7.82
C GLN A 21 -10.58 6.17 -8.59
N ASP A 22 -11.40 7.11 -8.15
CA ASP A 22 -11.50 8.46 -8.75
C ASP A 22 -10.15 9.19 -8.72
N ARG A 23 -9.39 9.08 -7.62
CA ARG A 23 -8.06 9.71 -7.51
C ARG A 23 -7.05 9.10 -8.48
N ILE A 24 -7.08 7.78 -8.66
CA ILE A 24 -6.17 7.09 -9.60
C ILE A 24 -6.51 7.50 -11.03
N THR A 25 -7.79 7.51 -11.39
CA THR A 25 -8.25 7.95 -12.70
C THR A 25 -7.82 9.39 -12.98
N ALA A 26 -8.10 10.32 -12.05
CA ALA A 26 -7.70 11.71 -12.18
C ALA A 26 -6.17 11.90 -12.26
N LEU A 27 -5.39 11.08 -11.54
CA LEU A 27 -3.93 11.11 -11.58
C LEU A 27 -3.41 10.77 -12.98
N VAL A 28 -3.91 9.70 -13.58
CA VAL A 28 -3.49 9.27 -14.92
C VAL A 28 -3.97 10.24 -15.99
N ASP A 29 -5.20 10.75 -15.90
CA ASP A 29 -5.75 11.73 -16.81
C ASP A 29 -4.98 13.06 -16.80
N SER A 30 -4.43 13.42 -15.64
CA SER A 30 -3.60 14.64 -15.49
C SER A 30 -2.20 14.50 -16.12
N ALA A 31 -1.81 13.30 -16.53
CA ALA A 31 -0.51 12.98 -17.11
C ALA A 31 -0.62 12.36 -18.51
N PRO A 32 -1.24 13.06 -19.48
CA PRO A 32 -1.61 12.47 -20.79
C PRO A 32 -0.40 12.05 -21.64
N ALA A 33 0.79 12.51 -21.31
CA ALA A 33 2.03 12.17 -22.01
C ALA A 33 2.77 10.98 -21.40
N VAL A 34 2.24 10.36 -20.36
CA VAL A 34 2.90 9.21 -19.74
C VAL A 34 2.82 8.00 -20.66
N ASP A 35 3.98 7.41 -20.96
CA ASP A 35 4.05 6.19 -21.73
C ASP A 35 3.69 4.98 -20.82
N ARG A 36 2.87 4.08 -21.34
CA ARG A 36 2.58 2.79 -20.70
C ARG A 36 3.85 2.00 -20.34
N ALA A 37 4.90 2.15 -21.16
CA ALA A 37 6.19 1.49 -20.97
C ALA A 37 7.09 2.20 -19.93
N THR A 38 6.65 3.32 -19.34
CA THR A 38 7.41 4.01 -18.30
C THR A 38 7.61 3.07 -17.11
N ALA A 39 8.87 2.86 -16.72
CA ALA A 39 9.21 1.99 -15.60
C ALA A 39 8.73 2.58 -14.27
N VAL A 40 8.23 1.74 -13.37
CA VAL A 40 7.78 2.10 -12.03
C VAL A 40 8.91 1.86 -11.02
N PRO A 41 9.54 2.91 -10.46
CA PRO A 41 10.72 2.76 -9.61
C PRO A 41 10.48 1.92 -8.35
N THR A 42 9.26 1.97 -7.82
CA THR A 42 8.86 1.28 -6.60
C THR A 42 8.57 -0.21 -6.79
N VAL A 43 8.42 -0.66 -8.03
CA VAL A 43 8.12 -2.05 -8.39
C VAL A 43 9.08 -2.50 -9.50
N PRO A 44 10.26 -3.02 -9.18
CA PRO A 44 11.26 -3.40 -10.17
C PRO A 44 10.70 -4.34 -11.25
N GLY A 45 10.89 -3.97 -12.50
CA GLY A 45 10.43 -4.75 -13.67
C GLY A 45 8.98 -4.47 -14.09
N ALA A 46 8.23 -3.63 -13.36
CA ALA A 46 6.89 -3.21 -13.76
C ALA A 46 6.91 -1.86 -14.51
N THR A 47 5.91 -1.67 -15.34
CA THR A 47 5.61 -0.43 -16.05
C THR A 47 4.30 0.18 -15.56
N VAL A 48 4.04 1.43 -15.91
CA VAL A 48 2.74 2.09 -15.65
C VAL A 48 1.59 1.27 -16.23
N GLY A 49 1.75 0.72 -17.44
CA GLY A 49 0.77 -0.16 -18.06
C GLY A 49 0.50 -1.41 -17.25
N ASP A 50 1.52 -2.00 -16.63
CA ASP A 50 1.37 -3.19 -15.78
C ASP A 50 0.62 -2.86 -14.49
N VAL A 51 0.88 -1.71 -13.86
CA VAL A 51 0.17 -1.28 -12.65
C VAL A 51 -1.32 -1.05 -12.94
N VAL A 52 -1.65 -0.37 -14.05
CA VAL A 52 -3.05 -0.15 -14.46
C VAL A 52 -3.74 -1.49 -14.79
N ALA A 53 -3.07 -2.37 -15.52
CA ALA A 53 -3.62 -3.69 -15.84
C ALA A 53 -3.86 -4.53 -14.58
N HIS A 54 -2.95 -4.46 -13.58
CA HIS A 54 -3.11 -5.13 -12.29
C HIS A 54 -4.34 -4.62 -11.53
N LEU A 55 -4.55 -3.31 -11.44
CA LEU A 55 -5.72 -2.71 -10.80
C LEU A 55 -7.04 -3.24 -11.39
N ILE A 56 -7.11 -3.28 -12.73
CA ILE A 56 -8.28 -3.75 -13.45
C ILE A 56 -8.50 -5.24 -13.19
N ASP A 57 -7.47 -6.06 -13.38
CA ASP A 57 -7.54 -7.52 -13.22
C ASP A 57 -7.95 -7.91 -11.79
N THR A 58 -7.35 -7.28 -10.78
CA THR A 58 -7.66 -7.53 -9.37
C THR A 58 -9.13 -7.19 -9.06
N ALA A 59 -9.60 -6.05 -9.52
CA ALA A 59 -10.98 -5.61 -9.27
C ALA A 59 -12.00 -6.47 -10.04
N VAL A 60 -11.72 -6.85 -11.29
CA VAL A 60 -12.58 -7.74 -12.06
C VAL A 60 -12.64 -9.13 -11.43
N LYS A 61 -11.51 -9.69 -11.02
CA LYS A 61 -11.49 -10.97 -10.29
C LYS A 61 -12.29 -10.90 -9.00
N ALA A 62 -12.18 -9.79 -8.27
CA ALA A 62 -12.94 -9.58 -7.03
C ALA A 62 -14.46 -9.55 -7.25
N CYS A 63 -14.98 -9.37 -8.47
CA CYS A 63 -16.40 -9.51 -8.75
C CYS A 63 -16.90 -10.95 -8.66
N ASP A 64 -16.08 -11.92 -9.07
CA ASP A 64 -16.52 -13.28 -9.36
C ASP A 64 -15.90 -14.36 -8.48
N VAL A 65 -14.75 -14.10 -7.84
CA VAL A 65 -14.04 -15.12 -7.05
C VAL A 65 -14.11 -14.89 -5.54
N PRO A 66 -14.03 -15.97 -4.73
CA PRO A 66 -13.90 -15.85 -3.29
C PRO A 66 -12.61 -15.12 -2.89
N ARG A 67 -12.69 -14.36 -1.79
CA ARG A 67 -11.61 -13.55 -1.20
C ARG A 67 -10.26 -14.26 -1.13
N ASP A 68 -10.25 -15.53 -0.74
CA ASP A 68 -9.02 -16.30 -0.55
C ASP A 68 -8.18 -16.44 -1.82
N LEU A 69 -8.81 -16.35 -2.99
CA LEU A 69 -8.14 -16.37 -4.30
C LEU A 69 -7.66 -14.97 -4.74
N CYS A 70 -8.19 -13.90 -4.12
CA CYS A 70 -7.73 -12.53 -4.36
C CYS A 70 -6.48 -12.17 -3.52
N ARG A 71 -6.30 -12.81 -2.36
CA ARG A 71 -5.25 -12.46 -1.37
C ARG A 71 -3.80 -12.59 -1.85
N GLY A 72 -3.53 -13.32 -2.93
CA GLY A 72 -2.17 -13.45 -3.48
C GLY A 72 -1.71 -12.29 -4.35
N ALA A 73 -2.57 -11.30 -4.61
CA ALA A 73 -2.31 -10.28 -5.63
C ALA A 73 -1.52 -9.05 -5.15
N ILE A 74 -1.61 -8.66 -3.86
CA ILE A 74 -1.04 -7.38 -3.36
C ILE A 74 0.48 -7.31 -3.46
N THR A 75 1.16 -8.43 -3.48
CA THR A 75 2.61 -8.51 -3.32
C THR A 75 3.34 -8.97 -4.57
N ALA A 76 2.63 -9.49 -5.54
CA ALA A 76 3.22 -9.85 -6.81
C ALA A 76 3.42 -8.60 -7.68
N ALA A 77 4.60 -8.44 -8.25
CA ALA A 77 4.79 -7.50 -9.35
C ALA A 77 3.71 -7.78 -10.42
N PRO A 78 3.06 -6.77 -10.99
CA PRO A 78 2.07 -6.98 -12.04
C PRO A 78 2.69 -7.83 -13.14
N VAL A 79 2.12 -8.99 -13.40
CA VAL A 79 2.58 -9.86 -14.48
C VAL A 79 1.83 -9.41 -15.72
N GLY A 80 2.55 -8.86 -16.67
CA GLY A 80 2.06 -8.18 -17.86
C GLY A 80 0.79 -8.77 -18.45
N GLY A 81 -0.22 -7.94 -18.53
CA GLY A 81 -1.53 -8.21 -19.11
C GLY A 81 -2.13 -7.00 -19.82
N ALA A 82 -1.36 -5.92 -19.97
CA ALA A 82 -1.80 -4.73 -20.67
C ALA A 82 -2.08 -5.05 -22.15
N SER A 83 -3.29 -4.75 -22.62
CA SER A 83 -3.60 -4.84 -24.05
C SER A 83 -2.71 -3.89 -24.84
N PRO A 84 -1.85 -4.39 -25.75
CA PRO A 84 -1.02 -3.52 -26.55
C PRO A 84 -1.90 -2.59 -27.39
N GLY A 85 -1.80 -1.27 -27.14
CA GLY A 85 -2.36 -0.26 -28.02
C GLY A 85 -3.58 0.51 -27.53
N SER A 86 -4.19 0.18 -26.36
CA SER A 86 -5.22 1.04 -25.76
C SER A 86 -4.59 2.24 -25.04
N ALA A 87 -5.27 3.39 -24.99
CA ALA A 87 -4.86 4.48 -24.13
C ALA A 87 -5.13 4.11 -22.66
N LEU A 88 -4.28 4.58 -21.73
CA LEU A 88 -4.46 4.33 -20.29
C LEU A 88 -5.84 4.82 -19.80
N ALA A 89 -6.31 5.96 -20.31
CA ALA A 89 -7.63 6.51 -20.00
C ALA A 89 -8.78 5.59 -20.41
N ASP A 90 -8.66 4.91 -21.57
CA ASP A 90 -9.67 3.95 -22.04
C ASP A 90 -9.74 2.73 -21.11
N ASP A 91 -8.59 2.24 -20.66
CA ASP A 91 -8.50 1.13 -19.71
C ASP A 91 -9.16 1.50 -18.38
N LEU A 92 -8.87 2.69 -17.84
CA LEU A 92 -9.46 3.17 -16.57
C LEU A 92 -10.97 3.41 -16.70
N SER A 93 -11.45 3.92 -17.82
CA SER A 93 -12.90 4.01 -18.09
C SER A 93 -13.55 2.62 -18.12
N GLY A 94 -12.86 1.61 -18.64
CA GLY A 94 -13.26 0.21 -18.57
C GLY A 94 -13.31 -0.32 -17.13
N TRP A 95 -12.30 0.04 -16.32
CA TRP A 95 -12.21 -0.33 -14.91
C TRP A 95 -13.41 0.19 -14.10
N GLU A 96 -13.76 1.48 -14.22
CA GLU A 96 -14.93 2.07 -13.54
C GLU A 96 -16.22 1.29 -13.86
N LYS A 97 -16.44 0.96 -15.14
CA LYS A 97 -17.62 0.20 -15.57
C LYS A 97 -17.62 -1.22 -15.03
N SER A 98 -16.47 -1.89 -15.05
CA SER A 98 -16.33 -3.27 -14.58
C SER A 98 -16.51 -3.39 -13.07
N THR A 99 -16.18 -2.35 -12.31
CA THR A 99 -16.24 -2.34 -10.85
C THR A 99 -17.54 -1.81 -10.28
N ALA A 100 -18.46 -1.32 -11.12
CA ALA A 100 -19.78 -0.88 -10.65
C ALA A 100 -20.54 -1.97 -9.86
N ALA A 101 -20.32 -3.24 -10.18
CA ALA A 101 -20.91 -4.40 -9.49
C ALA A 101 -20.26 -4.66 -8.11
N LEU A 102 -19.06 -4.12 -7.82
CA LEU A 102 -18.36 -4.34 -6.55
C LEU A 102 -19.01 -3.63 -5.37
N HIS A 103 -19.67 -2.50 -5.56
CA HIS A 103 -20.18 -1.68 -4.45
C HIS A 103 -20.97 -2.48 -3.42
N GLY A 104 -21.99 -3.22 -3.84
CA GLY A 104 -22.79 -4.03 -2.93
C GLY A 104 -22.01 -5.14 -2.24
N ARG A 105 -20.96 -5.64 -2.87
CA ARG A 105 -20.08 -6.66 -2.30
C ARG A 105 -19.14 -6.05 -1.25
N LEU A 106 -18.61 -4.86 -1.50
CA LEU A 106 -17.74 -4.15 -0.57
C LEU A 106 -18.45 -3.69 0.70
N GLU A 107 -19.77 -3.44 0.64
CA GLU A 107 -20.59 -3.15 1.81
C GLU A 107 -20.75 -4.37 2.72
N SER A 108 -20.75 -5.58 2.17
CA SER A 108 -20.99 -6.82 2.90
C SER A 108 -19.74 -7.60 3.29
N ASP A 109 -18.61 -7.38 2.60
CA ASP A 109 -17.34 -8.08 2.81
C ASP A 109 -16.21 -7.08 3.15
N VAL A 110 -16.12 -6.76 4.45
CA VAL A 110 -15.13 -5.82 5.02
C VAL A 110 -13.70 -6.22 4.70
N GLU A 111 -13.40 -7.51 4.70
CA GLU A 111 -12.04 -7.99 4.45
C GLU A 111 -11.66 -7.89 2.98
N LEU A 112 -12.60 -8.17 2.07
CA LEU A 112 -12.40 -7.92 0.63
C LEU A 112 -12.22 -6.43 0.35
N ALA A 113 -13.05 -5.58 0.99
CA ALA A 113 -12.96 -4.13 0.82
C ALA A 113 -11.61 -3.60 1.31
N SER A 114 -11.15 -4.01 2.51
CA SER A 114 -9.85 -3.62 3.05
C SER A 114 -8.69 -4.07 2.16
N PHE A 115 -8.79 -5.29 1.63
CA PHE A 115 -7.83 -5.82 0.68
C PHE A 115 -7.74 -4.95 -0.59
N LEU A 116 -8.88 -4.69 -1.26
CA LEU A 116 -8.89 -3.94 -2.51
C LEU A 116 -8.46 -2.48 -2.32
N ILE A 117 -8.87 -1.83 -1.22
CA ILE A 117 -8.41 -0.49 -0.88
C ILE A 117 -6.90 -0.48 -0.69
N THR A 118 -6.35 -1.46 0.01
CA THR A 118 -4.91 -1.57 0.25
C THR A 118 -4.14 -1.73 -1.06
N ASP A 119 -4.59 -2.60 -1.95
CA ASP A 119 -4.01 -2.81 -3.27
C ASP A 119 -4.04 -1.53 -4.12
N ALA A 120 -5.21 -0.87 -4.17
CA ALA A 120 -5.38 0.38 -4.91
C ALA A 120 -4.49 1.52 -4.34
N VAL A 121 -4.36 1.63 -3.02
CA VAL A 121 -3.46 2.60 -2.37
C VAL A 121 -2.00 2.34 -2.76
N MET A 122 -1.56 1.09 -2.77
CA MET A 122 -0.19 0.76 -3.20
C MET A 122 0.04 1.18 -4.65
N CYS A 123 -0.88 0.85 -5.54
CA CYS A 123 -0.80 1.23 -6.95
C CYS A 123 -0.90 2.75 -7.15
N GLU A 124 -1.78 3.45 -6.42
CA GLU A 124 -1.87 4.92 -6.46
C GLU A 124 -0.52 5.57 -6.17
N HIS A 125 0.14 5.13 -5.09
CA HIS A 125 1.42 5.72 -4.71
C HIS A 125 2.58 5.28 -5.59
N ASP A 126 2.55 4.08 -6.16
CA ASP A 126 3.51 3.65 -7.18
C ASP A 126 3.40 4.54 -8.44
N LEU A 127 2.18 4.85 -8.88
CA LEU A 127 1.93 5.80 -9.97
C LEU A 127 2.32 7.24 -9.62
N ARG A 128 1.97 7.73 -8.40
CA ARG A 128 2.36 9.08 -7.93
C ARG A 128 3.86 9.28 -7.94
N THR A 129 4.61 8.28 -7.52
CA THR A 129 6.07 8.31 -7.53
C THR A 129 6.61 8.35 -8.95
N THR A 130 6.05 7.55 -9.85
CA THR A 130 6.47 7.50 -11.26
C THR A 130 6.18 8.81 -11.99
N LEU A 131 5.05 9.45 -11.69
CA LEU A 131 4.61 10.70 -12.32
C LEU A 131 5.14 11.95 -11.62
N ASP A 132 5.87 11.81 -10.51
CA ASP A 132 6.29 12.91 -9.64
C ASP A 132 5.13 13.83 -9.19
N VAL A 133 3.98 13.24 -8.88
CA VAL A 133 2.78 13.92 -8.37
C VAL A 133 2.48 13.45 -6.94
N PRO A 134 3.26 13.89 -5.93
CA PRO A 134 3.07 13.44 -4.55
C PRO A 134 1.74 13.95 -3.98
N GLY A 135 1.15 13.19 -3.08
CA GLY A 135 -0.12 13.54 -2.42
C GLY A 135 -0.72 12.34 -1.70
N ALA A 136 -1.91 12.51 -1.16
CA ALA A 136 -2.76 11.49 -0.54
C ALA A 136 -2.10 10.63 0.58
N ARG A 137 -0.93 11.01 1.13
CA ARG A 137 -0.23 10.26 2.19
C ARG A 137 -1.06 10.16 3.48
N ASP A 138 -1.91 11.17 3.74
CA ASP A 138 -2.75 11.27 4.94
C ASP A 138 -4.21 10.85 4.69
N ASP A 139 -4.51 10.31 3.50
CA ASP A 139 -5.85 9.87 3.14
C ASP A 139 -6.35 8.74 4.05
N ILE A 140 -7.67 8.65 4.19
CA ILE A 140 -8.33 7.60 4.99
C ILE A 140 -8.02 6.21 4.44
N ALA A 141 -7.84 6.05 3.13
CA ALA A 141 -7.49 4.79 2.50
C ALA A 141 -6.12 4.27 2.97
N VAL A 142 -5.13 5.16 3.24
CA VAL A 142 -3.84 4.79 3.85
C VAL A 142 -4.02 4.24 5.26
N LYS A 143 -5.03 4.70 6.02
CA LYS A 143 -5.34 4.14 7.34
C LYS A 143 -5.97 2.74 7.25
N VAL A 144 -6.77 2.49 6.21
CA VAL A 144 -7.28 1.15 5.93
C VAL A 144 -6.14 0.21 5.58
N ALA A 145 -5.22 0.65 4.71
CA ALA A 145 -4.03 -0.11 4.34
C ALA A 145 -3.11 -0.38 5.55
N LEU A 146 -2.98 0.57 6.48
CA LEU A 146 -2.23 0.38 7.72
C LEU A 146 -2.79 -0.78 8.54
N ASP A 147 -4.11 -0.79 8.78
CA ASP A 147 -4.76 -1.81 9.61
C ASP A 147 -4.62 -3.21 8.96
N GLU A 148 -4.85 -3.31 7.64
CA GLU A 148 -4.73 -4.57 6.89
C GLU A 148 -3.29 -5.10 6.87
N LEU A 149 -2.32 -4.27 6.53
CA LEU A 149 -0.91 -4.69 6.44
C LEU A 149 -0.29 -4.95 7.81
N ALA A 150 -0.68 -4.20 8.85
CA ALA A 150 -0.24 -4.46 10.22
C ALA A 150 -0.75 -5.82 10.73
N GLY A 151 -1.98 -6.22 10.40
CA GLY A 151 -2.50 -7.55 10.68
C GLY A 151 -1.63 -8.64 10.05
N ARG A 152 -1.32 -8.52 8.77
CA ARG A 152 -0.45 -9.47 8.06
C ARG A 152 0.98 -9.51 8.62
N PHE A 153 1.53 -8.35 8.97
CA PHE A 153 2.84 -8.28 9.60
C PHE A 153 2.83 -9.00 10.96
N SER A 154 1.75 -8.80 11.75
CA SER A 154 1.56 -9.49 13.03
C SER A 154 1.55 -11.02 12.86
N ASP A 155 0.80 -11.54 11.89
CA ASP A 155 0.75 -12.97 11.59
C ASP A 155 2.13 -13.52 11.22
N ARG A 156 2.93 -12.77 10.45
CA ARG A 156 4.30 -13.19 10.08
C ARG A 156 5.27 -13.15 11.25
N VAL A 157 5.17 -12.15 12.12
CA VAL A 157 5.99 -12.07 13.35
C VAL A 157 5.69 -13.25 14.26
N GLU A 158 4.40 -13.60 14.42
CA GLU A 158 3.98 -14.77 15.20
C GLU A 158 4.47 -16.08 14.57
N ALA A 159 4.25 -16.26 13.26
CA ALA A 159 4.68 -17.45 12.53
C ALA A 159 6.19 -17.67 12.55
N ALA A 160 6.97 -16.58 12.57
CA ALA A 160 8.42 -16.61 12.68
C ALA A 160 8.93 -16.79 14.13
N GLY A 161 8.04 -16.83 15.12
CA GLY A 161 8.40 -16.93 16.53
C GLY A 161 9.19 -15.72 17.04
N LEU A 162 9.04 -14.55 16.40
CA LEU A 162 9.74 -13.33 16.80
C LEU A 162 9.09 -12.70 18.04
N PRO A 163 9.86 -11.97 18.86
CA PRO A 163 9.31 -11.22 19.99
C PRO A 163 8.24 -10.22 19.52
N PRO A 164 7.12 -10.07 20.26
CA PRO A 164 6.12 -9.08 19.91
C PRO A 164 6.68 -7.66 19.99
N LEU A 165 6.30 -6.82 19.02
CA LEU A 165 6.80 -5.47 18.81
C LEU A 165 5.66 -4.46 18.97
N ARG A 166 5.84 -3.43 19.83
CA ARG A 166 4.95 -2.28 19.86
C ARG A 166 5.29 -1.34 18.71
N VAL A 167 4.35 -1.11 17.82
CA VAL A 167 4.50 -0.14 16.74
C VAL A 167 3.66 1.10 17.06
N THR A 168 4.24 2.28 16.87
CA THR A 168 3.58 3.57 17.03
C THR A 168 3.81 4.42 15.80
N VAL A 169 2.74 4.84 15.17
CA VAL A 169 2.75 5.79 14.05
C VAL A 169 1.75 6.89 14.36
N GLU A 170 2.22 8.10 14.62
CA GLU A 170 1.42 9.24 15.09
C GLU A 170 0.54 8.87 16.33
N GLN A 171 -0.80 8.93 16.16
CA GLN A 171 -1.78 8.59 17.22
C GLN A 171 -2.24 7.13 17.19
N TRP A 172 -1.75 6.35 16.23
CA TRP A 172 -2.05 4.93 16.13
C TRP A 172 -0.94 4.12 16.81
N GLY A 173 -1.33 3.08 17.52
CA GLY A 173 -0.37 2.18 18.14
C GLY A 173 -0.98 0.81 18.33
N THR A 174 -0.21 -0.24 18.05
CA THR A 174 -0.64 -1.63 18.23
C THR A 174 0.52 -2.53 18.64
N ILE A 175 0.19 -3.76 19.03
CA ILE A 175 1.16 -4.84 19.22
C ILE A 175 1.16 -5.69 17.96
N ILE A 176 2.31 -5.81 17.35
CA ILE A 176 2.60 -6.73 16.25
C ILE A 176 3.12 -8.04 16.86
N GLY A 177 2.56 -9.16 16.45
CA GLY A 177 2.79 -10.46 17.07
C GLY A 177 1.89 -10.69 18.28
N ASN A 178 2.10 -11.76 19.01
CA ASN A 178 1.25 -12.21 20.11
C ASN A 178 1.94 -12.05 21.46
N GLY A 179 1.24 -11.51 22.45
CA GLY A 179 1.72 -11.34 23.81
C GLY A 179 2.10 -9.91 24.19
N GLN A 180 2.92 -9.79 25.23
CA GLN A 180 3.36 -8.49 25.74
C GLN A 180 4.62 -8.02 24.98
N ALA A 181 4.56 -6.86 24.33
CA ALA A 181 5.71 -6.29 23.64
C ALA A 181 6.75 -5.77 24.62
N GLY A 182 7.99 -6.27 24.50
CA GLY A 182 9.16 -5.79 25.21
C GLY A 182 9.93 -4.70 24.46
N PHE A 183 9.65 -4.53 23.18
CA PHE A 183 10.34 -3.63 22.26
C PHE A 183 9.35 -2.69 21.57
N CYS A 184 9.85 -1.56 21.07
CA CYS A 184 9.03 -0.61 20.33
C CYS A 184 9.74 -0.08 19.08
N VAL A 185 8.94 0.36 18.11
CA VAL A 185 9.37 1.17 16.98
C VAL A 185 8.42 2.34 16.79
N VAL A 186 8.97 3.50 16.43
CA VAL A 186 8.22 4.69 16.05
C VAL A 186 8.59 5.05 14.62
N ALA A 187 7.59 5.19 13.75
CA ALA A 187 7.77 5.49 12.34
C ALA A 187 6.72 6.50 11.85
N ASP A 188 6.93 7.09 10.68
CA ASP A 188 5.87 7.78 9.94
C ASP A 188 4.87 6.73 9.43
N ARG A 189 3.57 7.04 9.48
CA ARG A 189 2.51 6.11 9.05
C ARG A 189 2.66 5.66 7.61
N PHE A 190 2.85 6.59 6.71
CA PHE A 190 2.98 6.30 5.30
C PHE A 190 4.22 5.45 5.01
N GLU A 191 5.35 5.82 5.60
CA GLU A 191 6.60 5.07 5.49
C GLU A 191 6.46 3.63 6.00
N PHE A 192 5.76 3.44 7.13
CA PHE A 192 5.49 2.12 7.68
C PHE A 192 4.59 1.28 6.77
N VAL A 193 3.50 1.85 6.24
CA VAL A 193 2.62 1.19 5.27
C VAL A 193 3.39 0.76 4.02
N ARG A 194 4.21 1.65 3.48
CA ARG A 194 5.03 1.36 2.28
C ARG A 194 6.07 0.27 2.53
N ALA A 195 6.66 0.23 3.71
CA ALA A 195 7.62 -0.83 4.08
C ALA A 195 6.96 -2.20 4.19
N MET A 196 5.80 -2.29 4.82
CA MET A 196 5.04 -3.55 4.91
C MET A 196 4.60 -4.07 3.53
N ALA A 197 4.44 -3.18 2.55
CA ALA A 197 4.17 -3.52 1.16
C ALA A 197 5.44 -3.81 0.33
N GLY A 198 6.64 -3.80 0.92
CA GLY A 198 7.90 -4.03 0.22
C GLY A 198 8.34 -2.87 -0.66
N ARG A 199 7.96 -1.62 -0.31
CA ARG A 199 8.34 -0.39 -1.03
C ARG A 199 9.34 0.47 -0.25
N ARG A 200 10.06 -0.11 0.70
CA ARG A 200 11.18 0.52 1.41
C ARG A 200 12.32 -0.48 1.56
N SER A 201 13.52 0.01 1.34
CA SER A 201 14.73 -0.77 1.53
C SER A 201 15.07 -0.94 3.02
N ALA A 202 15.92 -1.91 3.33
CA ALA A 202 16.41 -2.09 4.68
C ALA A 202 17.12 -0.84 5.25
N PRO A 203 17.96 -0.10 4.49
CA PRO A 203 18.53 1.17 4.95
C PRO A 203 17.47 2.22 5.36
N GLU A 204 16.39 2.40 4.57
CA GLU A 204 15.31 3.33 4.89
C GLU A 204 14.59 2.91 6.19
N ILE A 205 14.28 1.63 6.35
CA ILE A 205 13.60 1.10 7.54
C ILE A 205 14.47 1.25 8.80
N ARG A 206 15.81 1.08 8.69
CA ARG A 206 16.74 1.27 9.81
C ARG A 206 16.78 2.70 10.36
N GLN A 207 16.40 3.70 9.56
CA GLN A 207 16.37 5.11 9.98
C GLN A 207 15.24 5.42 10.98
N TRP A 208 14.27 4.53 11.17
CA TRP A 208 13.21 4.74 12.12
C TRP A 208 13.71 4.65 13.56
N ASN A 209 12.92 5.12 14.51
CA ASN A 209 13.27 5.04 15.92
C ASN A 209 12.96 3.65 16.48
N TRP A 210 13.94 2.77 16.45
CA TRP A 210 13.87 1.39 16.92
C TRP A 210 14.39 1.24 18.35
N GLY A 211 13.61 0.59 19.22
CA GLY A 211 14.04 0.16 20.53
C GLY A 211 14.66 -1.26 20.55
N VAL A 212 14.97 -1.81 19.37
CA VAL A 212 15.52 -3.16 19.17
C VAL A 212 16.32 -3.17 17.85
N GLU A 213 17.15 -4.20 17.64
CA GLU A 213 17.81 -4.42 16.35
C GLU A 213 16.79 -4.67 15.24
N PRO A 214 16.65 -3.75 14.24
CA PRO A 214 15.60 -3.81 13.23
C PRO A 214 15.71 -5.02 12.30
N ASP A 215 16.93 -5.51 12.01
CA ASP A 215 17.19 -6.60 11.08
C ASP A 215 16.46 -7.90 11.49
N THR A 216 16.16 -8.04 12.79
CA THR A 216 15.38 -9.15 13.34
C THR A 216 14.00 -9.27 12.68
N TYR A 217 13.40 -8.14 12.26
CA TYR A 217 12.03 -8.09 11.74
C TYR A 217 11.94 -7.99 10.21
N PHE A 218 13.05 -7.77 9.50
CA PHE A 218 13.00 -7.48 8.07
C PHE A 218 12.40 -8.61 7.24
N ALA A 219 12.70 -9.86 7.58
CA ALA A 219 12.12 -11.02 6.87
C ALA A 219 10.60 -11.15 7.08
N ALA A 220 10.08 -10.62 8.20
CA ALA A 220 8.66 -10.62 8.50
C ALA A 220 7.95 -9.33 8.04
N MET A 221 8.69 -8.24 7.74
CA MET A 221 8.12 -6.92 7.42
C MET A 221 7.20 -6.99 6.21
N SER A 222 7.60 -7.65 5.15
CA SER A 222 6.87 -7.74 3.89
C SER A 222 6.80 -9.18 3.38
N GLU A 223 5.78 -9.49 2.57
CA GLU A 223 5.64 -10.78 1.88
C GLU A 223 6.58 -10.88 0.67
N VAL A 224 7.04 -9.74 0.17
CA VAL A 224 8.04 -9.66 -0.91
C VAL A 224 9.39 -9.21 -0.36
N ALA A 225 10.47 -9.53 -1.08
CA ALA A 225 11.80 -9.06 -0.71
C ALA A 225 11.84 -7.52 -0.67
N LEU A 226 12.53 -6.99 0.34
CA LEU A 226 12.75 -5.55 0.42
C LEU A 226 13.62 -5.10 -0.76
N PRO A 227 13.39 -3.89 -1.31
CA PRO A 227 14.18 -3.34 -2.39
C PRO A 227 15.67 -3.28 -2.03
N PRO A 228 16.58 -3.58 -2.99
CA PRO A 228 18.02 -3.51 -2.72
C PRO A 228 18.55 -2.09 -2.60
N HIS A 229 17.79 -1.10 -3.10
CA HIS A 229 18.14 0.32 -3.11
C HIS A 229 17.03 1.14 -2.49
N GLU A 230 17.37 2.32 -1.96
CA GLU A 230 16.42 3.28 -1.41
C GLU A 230 15.43 3.75 -2.49
N ILE A 231 14.16 3.89 -2.07
CA ILE A 231 13.07 4.37 -2.91
C ILE A 231 12.66 5.76 -2.42
N HIS A 232 13.16 6.78 -3.08
CA HIS A 232 12.89 8.18 -2.71
C HIS A 232 11.50 8.63 -3.19
N GLU A 233 10.48 8.38 -2.40
CA GLU A 233 9.15 8.93 -2.63
C GLU A 233 9.05 10.34 -2.07
N ARG A 234 8.77 11.31 -2.94
CA ARG A 234 8.70 12.72 -2.57
C ARG A 234 7.60 12.99 -1.53
N ASP A 235 7.98 13.55 -0.38
CA ASP A 235 7.02 14.01 0.63
C ASP A 235 6.59 15.46 0.34
N PRO A 236 5.30 15.73 0.03
CA PRO A 236 4.81 17.07 -0.25
C PRO A 236 4.84 17.99 0.98
N ARG A 237 4.93 17.43 2.20
CA ARG A 237 5.03 18.19 3.45
C ARG A 237 6.41 18.82 3.64
N ILE A 238 7.44 18.29 2.93
CA ILE A 238 8.80 18.82 2.98
C ILE A 238 8.98 19.84 1.85
N PRO A 239 9.18 21.13 2.16
CA PRO A 239 9.41 22.16 1.16
C PRO A 239 10.62 21.85 0.28
N GLN A 240 10.54 22.18 -1.03
CA GLN A 240 11.58 21.84 -2.00
C GLN A 240 12.97 22.38 -1.61
N HIS A 241 13.05 23.58 -1.05
CA HIS A 241 14.32 24.19 -0.61
C HIS A 241 14.96 23.49 0.60
N MET A 242 14.25 22.59 1.29
CA MET A 242 14.77 21.81 2.40
C MET A 242 15.25 20.41 1.99
N ARG A 243 14.96 19.99 0.75
CA ARG A 243 15.33 18.66 0.24
C ARG A 243 16.80 18.57 -0.13
N ASP A 244 17.37 19.68 -0.61
CA ASP A 244 18.76 19.75 -1.07
C ASP A 244 19.74 20.01 0.09
N ARG A 245 19.24 20.07 1.33
CA ARG A 245 20.09 20.16 2.51
C ARG A 245 20.41 18.74 2.97
N GLU A 246 21.54 18.22 2.55
CA GLU A 246 22.24 17.20 3.28
C GLU A 246 22.45 17.74 4.71
N PHE A 247 21.68 17.22 5.68
CA PHE A 247 21.99 17.45 7.06
C PHE A 247 23.26 16.65 7.35
N VAL A 248 24.41 17.29 7.18
CA VAL A 248 25.67 16.81 7.75
C VAL A 248 25.52 16.96 9.25
N LEU A 249 25.22 15.84 9.91
CA LEU A 249 25.32 15.69 11.36
C LEU A 249 26.77 15.42 11.74
#